data_caca1b0656a612fb54373b1586fff84f
#
_entry.id   caca1b0656a612fb54373b1586fff84f
#
_cell.length_a   1.000
_cell.length_b   1.000
_cell.length_c   1.000
_cell.angle_alpha   90.00
_cell.angle_beta   90.00
_cell.angle_gamma   90.00
#
_symmetry.space_group_name_H-M   'P 1'
#
loop_
_entity.id
_entity.type
_entity.pdbx_description
1 polymer ?
#
loop_
_entity_poly.entity_id
_entity_poly.type
_entity_poly.pdbx_seq_one_letter_code
_entity_poly.pdbx_strand_id
1 'polypeptide(L)'
;ELLALPLSKGVWKLGELPNRRCSYIMDGKTEVVLAHDFSGGDRQSGVSFQAVTATRGGTALPAVSVHPPYRGGTGEAVVSYRLQLPAGEPAVFQAQTAIRDHDPKTEPASDGVEFVVAVATADDAAPARLFSRFSDSKVWEPVAVDLSAYAGKEIVLSLLAGPGPARNTTCDSAFWGVPTVVVGVQPQPLSEEAWREREEQAIALARQAAVGKRGAGAFTLRGEAGQYGAAIIPGDEGMV
;
A
#
# COMPACT_ATOMS: atom_id res chain seq x y z
N GLU A 1 -14.21 -20.62 0.07
CA GLU A 1 -14.93 -19.35 -0.18
C GLU A 1 -14.62 -18.37 0.94
N LEU A 2 -14.31 -17.09 0.63
CA LEU A 2 -14.13 -16.04 1.64
C LEU A 2 -15.48 -15.73 2.30
N LEU A 3 -15.53 -15.77 3.63
CA LEU A 3 -16.69 -15.30 4.38
C LEU A 3 -16.65 -13.76 4.47
N ALA A 4 -17.78 -13.11 4.29
CA ALA A 4 -17.88 -11.66 4.47
C ALA A 4 -17.75 -11.33 5.97
N LEU A 5 -16.82 -10.43 6.28
CA LEU A 5 -16.65 -9.92 7.65
C LEU A 5 -17.47 -8.64 7.80
N PRO A 6 -18.49 -8.60 8.66
CA PRO A 6 -19.24 -7.37 8.91
C PRO A 6 -18.38 -6.39 9.72
N LEU A 7 -18.15 -5.21 9.15
CA LEU A 7 -17.46 -4.13 9.83
C LEU A 7 -18.46 -3.25 10.59
N SER A 8 -18.06 -2.75 11.74
CA SER A 8 -18.74 -1.71 12.49
C SER A 8 -17.86 -0.47 12.57
N LYS A 9 -18.39 0.61 13.12
CA LYS A 9 -17.63 1.83 13.39
C LYS A 9 -16.36 1.52 14.20
N GLY A 10 -15.21 1.97 13.69
CA GLY A 10 -13.92 1.71 14.31
C GLY A 10 -12.79 1.52 13.31
N VAL A 11 -11.68 0.96 13.81
CA VAL A 11 -10.44 0.73 13.06
C VAL A 11 -10.23 -0.78 12.91
N TRP A 12 -10.13 -1.24 11.68
CA TRP A 12 -10.01 -2.65 11.31
C TRP A 12 -8.68 -2.93 10.61
N LYS A 13 -7.73 -3.50 11.32
CA LYS A 13 -6.42 -3.85 10.77
C LYS A 13 -6.53 -5.14 9.95
N LEU A 14 -6.38 -5.02 8.64
CA LEU A 14 -6.57 -6.14 7.72
C LEU A 14 -5.56 -7.28 7.93
N GLY A 15 -4.33 -6.95 8.34
CA GLY A 15 -3.31 -7.95 8.62
C GLY A 15 -3.61 -8.86 9.82
N GLU A 16 -4.53 -8.45 10.69
CA GLU A 16 -4.98 -9.20 11.87
C GLU A 16 -6.30 -9.95 11.62
N LEU A 17 -6.98 -9.68 10.49
CA LEU A 17 -8.23 -10.32 10.17
C LEU A 17 -8.00 -11.77 9.72
N PRO A 18 -8.84 -12.70 10.19
CA PRO A 18 -8.88 -14.05 9.64
C PRO A 18 -9.48 -14.03 8.23
N ASN A 19 -9.30 -15.11 7.50
CA ASN A 19 -10.02 -15.35 6.27
C ASN A 19 -9.61 -14.40 5.12
N ARG A 20 -8.31 -14.19 4.98
CA ARG A 20 -7.75 -13.55 3.78
C ARG A 20 -7.60 -14.56 2.65
N ARG A 21 -7.80 -14.11 1.42
CA ARG A 21 -7.51 -14.88 0.21
C ARG A 21 -6.22 -14.37 -0.42
N CYS A 22 -5.27 -15.27 -0.63
CA CYS A 22 -4.05 -15.02 -1.40
C CYS A 22 -4.19 -15.67 -2.78
N SER A 23 -3.87 -14.94 -3.81
CA SER A 23 -3.95 -15.38 -5.20
C SER A 23 -2.93 -14.65 -6.07
N TYR A 24 -2.80 -15.06 -7.31
CA TYR A 24 -2.02 -14.35 -8.30
C TYR A 24 -2.67 -14.40 -9.69
N ILE A 25 -2.36 -13.40 -10.50
CA ILE A 25 -2.79 -13.29 -11.89
C ILE A 25 -1.52 -13.19 -12.73
N MET A 26 -1.25 -14.17 -13.59
CA MET A 26 -0.05 -14.22 -14.41
C MET A 26 -0.36 -13.86 -15.85
N ASP A 27 0.34 -12.86 -16.40
CA ASP A 27 0.21 -12.41 -17.79
C ASP A 27 -1.25 -12.16 -18.24
N GLY A 28 -2.08 -11.60 -17.34
CA GLY A 28 -3.50 -11.33 -17.62
C GLY A 28 -4.38 -12.57 -17.78
N LYS A 29 -3.88 -13.75 -17.37
CA LYS A 29 -4.65 -15.00 -17.35
C LYS A 29 -5.65 -15.03 -16.18
N THR A 30 -6.35 -16.14 -16.05
CA THR A 30 -7.26 -16.39 -14.95
C THR A 30 -6.52 -16.34 -13.60
N GLU A 31 -7.16 -15.73 -12.62
CA GLU A 31 -6.68 -15.72 -11.23
C GLU A 31 -6.49 -17.14 -10.69
N VAL A 32 -5.33 -17.41 -10.13
CA VAL A 32 -5.01 -18.68 -9.45
C VAL A 32 -5.09 -18.44 -7.94
N VAL A 33 -6.08 -19.03 -7.29
CA VAL A 33 -6.29 -18.94 -5.85
C VAL A 33 -5.44 -19.97 -5.13
N LEU A 34 -4.68 -19.53 -4.13
CA LEU A 34 -3.89 -20.39 -3.26
C LEU A 34 -4.73 -20.94 -2.10
N ALA A 35 -4.12 -21.78 -1.27
CA ALA A 35 -4.80 -22.28 -0.08
C ALA A 35 -5.28 -21.13 0.82
N HIS A 36 -6.34 -21.41 1.59
CA HIS A 36 -6.88 -20.44 2.55
C HIS A 36 -5.79 -20.00 3.54
N ASP A 37 -5.71 -18.70 3.83
CA ASP A 37 -4.70 -18.09 4.70
C ASP A 37 -3.25 -18.46 4.32
N PHE A 38 -2.99 -18.64 3.03
CA PHE A 38 -1.68 -19.01 2.52
C PHE A 38 -0.60 -18.07 3.05
N SER A 39 0.50 -18.67 3.53
CA SER A 39 1.68 -17.96 3.98
C SER A 39 2.94 -18.68 3.50
N GLY A 40 3.92 -17.92 3.05
CA GLY A 40 5.16 -18.44 2.45
C GLY A 40 5.22 -18.24 0.95
N GLY A 41 6.06 -19.03 0.28
CA GLY A 41 6.24 -18.97 -1.17
C GLY A 41 5.60 -20.16 -1.89
N ASP A 42 4.89 -19.89 -2.98
CA ASP A 42 4.44 -20.92 -3.90
C ASP A 42 5.57 -21.38 -4.82
N ARG A 43 5.86 -22.66 -4.85
CA ARG A 43 6.98 -23.21 -5.62
C ARG A 43 6.77 -23.12 -7.13
N GLN A 44 5.52 -23.12 -7.58
CA GLN A 44 5.18 -23.14 -9.00
C GLN A 44 5.33 -21.77 -9.64
N SER A 45 4.75 -20.74 -9.04
CA SER A 45 4.74 -19.36 -9.56
C SER A 45 5.84 -18.48 -8.99
N GLY A 46 6.39 -18.82 -7.83
CA GLY A 46 7.32 -17.98 -7.07
C GLY A 46 6.63 -16.84 -6.31
N VAL A 47 5.31 -16.69 -6.40
CA VAL A 47 4.58 -15.72 -5.59
C VAL A 47 4.75 -16.02 -4.11
N SER A 48 4.82 -14.99 -3.28
CA SER A 48 4.90 -15.19 -1.83
C SER A 48 4.08 -14.17 -1.05
N PHE A 49 3.62 -14.60 0.14
CA PHE A 49 2.83 -13.80 1.08
C PHE A 49 3.28 -14.10 2.50
N GLN A 50 3.57 -13.07 3.29
CA GLN A 50 3.95 -13.23 4.70
C GLN A 50 3.47 -12.06 5.55
N ALA A 51 3.02 -12.34 6.78
CA ALA A 51 2.90 -11.33 7.81
C ALA A 51 4.29 -11.11 8.44
N VAL A 52 4.76 -9.87 8.44
CA VAL A 52 6.10 -9.50 8.91
C VAL A 52 6.05 -8.19 9.68
N THR A 53 7.11 -7.91 10.44
CA THR A 53 7.43 -6.53 10.84
C THR A 53 8.56 -6.05 9.92
N ALA A 54 8.27 -5.04 9.10
CA ALA A 54 9.25 -4.47 8.17
C ALA A 54 9.71 -3.10 8.65
N THR A 55 11.02 -2.86 8.64
CA THR A 55 11.61 -1.55 8.94
C THR A 55 11.96 -0.85 7.63
N ARG A 56 11.37 0.31 7.35
CA ARG A 56 11.60 1.12 6.16
C ARG A 56 11.80 2.58 6.55
N GLY A 57 12.84 3.22 6.03
CA GLY A 57 13.17 4.59 6.42
C GLY A 57 13.35 4.79 7.94
N GLY A 58 13.82 3.76 8.65
CA GLY A 58 13.97 3.80 10.11
C GLY A 58 12.70 3.52 10.93
N THR A 59 11.53 3.36 10.27
CA THR A 59 10.26 3.09 10.95
C THR A 59 9.86 1.61 10.78
N ALA A 60 9.65 0.91 11.89
CA ALA A 60 9.19 -0.48 11.91
C ALA A 60 7.65 -0.53 11.95
N LEU A 61 7.03 -1.24 11.01
CA LEU A 61 5.57 -1.43 10.94
C LEU A 61 5.21 -2.90 10.74
N PRO A 62 4.13 -3.39 11.36
CA PRO A 62 3.49 -4.62 10.93
C PRO A 62 3.06 -4.50 9.49
N ALA A 63 3.36 -5.49 8.67
CA ALA A 63 3.10 -5.43 7.24
C ALA A 63 2.72 -6.80 6.66
N VAL A 64 2.02 -6.76 5.53
CA VAL A 64 1.88 -7.89 4.63
C VAL A 64 2.98 -7.77 3.58
N SER A 65 3.95 -8.67 3.61
CA SER A 65 4.97 -8.80 2.57
C SER A 65 4.41 -9.62 1.42
N VAL A 66 4.63 -9.13 0.21
CA VAL A 66 4.13 -9.74 -1.02
C VAL A 66 5.24 -9.71 -2.07
N HIS A 67 5.42 -10.81 -2.79
CA HIS A 67 6.29 -10.85 -3.96
C HIS A 67 5.46 -11.29 -5.17
N PRO A 68 5.43 -10.54 -6.27
CA PRO A 68 4.76 -10.96 -7.51
C PRO A 68 5.29 -12.29 -8.05
N PRO A 69 4.50 -13.04 -8.85
CA PRO A 69 4.98 -14.26 -9.47
C PRO A 69 6.11 -13.96 -10.47
N TYR A 70 7.15 -14.82 -10.47
CA TYR A 70 8.33 -14.67 -11.32
C TYR A 70 8.75 -15.98 -12.01
N ARG A 71 8.00 -17.07 -11.82
CA ARG A 71 8.25 -18.36 -12.45
C ARG A 71 7.16 -18.66 -13.45
N GLY A 72 7.54 -18.89 -14.70
CA GLY A 72 6.60 -19.20 -15.78
C GLY A 72 5.89 -18.00 -16.37
N GLY A 73 6.28 -16.79 -16.03
CA GLY A 73 5.72 -15.52 -16.49
C GLY A 73 5.81 -14.45 -15.41
N THR A 74 5.27 -13.27 -15.71
CA THR A 74 5.16 -12.15 -14.77
C THR A 74 3.69 -11.87 -14.48
N GLY A 75 3.40 -11.24 -13.34
CA GLY A 75 2.01 -10.94 -13.00
C GLY A 75 1.84 -10.24 -11.67
N GLU A 76 0.62 -10.21 -11.19
CA GLU A 76 0.23 -9.54 -9.96
C GLU A 76 0.01 -10.57 -8.85
N ALA A 77 0.54 -10.30 -7.65
CA ALA A 77 0.15 -10.98 -6.42
C ALA A 77 -1.01 -10.23 -5.79
N VAL A 78 -2.00 -10.94 -5.26
CA VAL A 78 -3.26 -10.37 -4.78
C VAL A 78 -3.57 -10.88 -3.38
N VAL A 79 -3.81 -9.96 -2.45
CA VAL A 79 -4.37 -10.27 -1.12
C VAL A 79 -5.75 -9.66 -1.02
N SER A 80 -6.78 -10.47 -0.82
CA SER A 80 -8.18 -10.02 -0.83
C SER A 80 -8.87 -10.29 0.50
N TYR A 81 -9.77 -9.38 0.86
CA TYR A 81 -10.62 -9.43 2.04
C TYR A 81 -12.07 -9.20 1.60
N ARG A 82 -13.00 -10.05 2.05
CA ARG A 82 -14.43 -9.87 1.82
C ARG A 82 -15.04 -9.19 3.03
N LEU A 83 -15.54 -7.98 2.83
CA LEU A 83 -15.97 -7.08 3.89
C LEU A 83 -17.40 -6.63 3.65
N GLN A 84 -18.23 -6.61 4.70
CA GLN A 84 -19.53 -5.95 4.67
C GLN A 84 -19.38 -4.59 5.32
N LEU A 85 -19.47 -3.51 4.53
CA LEU A 85 -19.41 -2.14 5.05
C LEU A 85 -20.78 -1.74 5.63
N PRO A 86 -20.80 -1.04 6.78
CA PRO A 86 -22.07 -0.58 7.36
C PRO A 86 -22.72 0.50 6.50
N ALA A 87 -24.05 0.51 6.48
CA ALA A 87 -24.82 1.53 5.77
C ALA A 87 -24.70 2.88 6.47
N GLY A 88 -24.60 3.96 5.68
CA GLY A 88 -24.61 5.33 6.20
C GLY A 88 -23.34 5.79 6.92
N GLU A 89 -22.32 4.94 7.03
CA GLU A 89 -21.04 5.31 7.62
C GLU A 89 -19.98 5.47 6.55
N PRO A 90 -19.16 6.54 6.58
CA PRO A 90 -18.01 6.66 5.70
C PRO A 90 -16.98 5.60 6.05
N ALA A 91 -16.25 5.14 5.03
CA ALA A 91 -15.16 4.19 5.21
C ALA A 91 -13.96 4.60 4.37
N VAL A 92 -12.76 4.46 4.94
CA VAL A 92 -11.49 4.77 4.28
C VAL A 92 -10.53 3.60 4.47
N PHE A 93 -9.93 3.13 3.37
CA PHE A 93 -8.76 2.26 3.44
C PHE A 93 -7.51 3.11 3.60
N GLN A 94 -6.63 2.70 4.49
CA GLN A 94 -5.33 3.32 4.73
C GLN A 94 -4.24 2.26 4.81
N ALA A 95 -3.06 2.57 4.27
CA ALA A 95 -1.86 1.74 4.38
C ALA A 95 -0.60 2.58 4.20
N GLN A 96 0.54 1.93 4.37
CA GLN A 96 1.84 2.42 3.92
C GLN A 96 2.39 1.43 2.90
N THR A 97 3.05 1.91 1.85
CA THR A 97 3.73 1.04 0.88
C THR A 97 5.23 1.31 0.87
N ALA A 98 6.01 0.27 0.67
CA ALA A 98 7.45 0.35 0.43
C ALA A 98 7.91 -0.95 -0.22
N ILE A 99 9.11 -0.95 -0.82
CA ILE A 99 9.76 -2.19 -1.26
C ILE A 99 10.96 -2.53 -0.38
N ARG A 100 11.43 -3.77 -0.48
CA ARG A 100 12.59 -4.26 0.24
C ARG A 100 13.87 -3.60 -0.27
N ASP A 101 14.81 -3.28 0.64
CA ASP A 101 16.18 -2.99 0.24
C ASP A 101 16.81 -4.23 -0.40
N HIS A 102 17.72 -4.03 -1.33
CA HIS A 102 18.54 -5.09 -1.90
C HIS A 102 19.98 -5.01 -1.37
N ASP A 103 20.67 -6.14 -1.35
CA ASP A 103 22.11 -6.19 -1.16
C ASP A 103 22.78 -6.21 -2.54
N PRO A 104 23.45 -5.12 -2.95
CA PRO A 104 24.05 -5.02 -4.29
C PRO A 104 25.18 -6.04 -4.54
N LYS A 105 25.65 -6.74 -3.49
CA LYS A 105 26.67 -7.78 -3.60
C LYS A 105 26.09 -9.15 -3.95
N THR A 106 24.82 -9.39 -3.65
CA THR A 106 24.22 -10.73 -3.72
C THR A 106 23.01 -10.81 -4.64
N GLU A 107 22.37 -9.67 -4.96
CA GLU A 107 21.14 -9.64 -5.75
C GLU A 107 21.03 -8.35 -6.57
N PRO A 108 20.31 -8.35 -7.71
CA PRO A 108 19.99 -7.15 -8.46
C PRO A 108 19.00 -6.28 -7.68
N ALA A 109 18.99 -4.97 -7.99
CA ALA A 109 17.97 -4.08 -7.48
C ALA A 109 16.62 -4.39 -8.15
N SER A 110 15.53 -4.22 -7.39
CA SER A 110 14.19 -4.10 -7.96
C SER A 110 14.09 -2.79 -8.75
N ASP A 111 13.43 -2.81 -9.88
CA ASP A 111 13.10 -1.62 -10.67
C ASP A 111 11.82 -0.93 -10.19
N GLY A 112 11.14 -1.49 -9.20
CA GLY A 112 9.95 -0.97 -8.56
C GLY A 112 8.73 -1.88 -8.71
N VAL A 113 7.71 -1.59 -7.94
CA VAL A 113 6.46 -2.36 -7.85
C VAL A 113 5.27 -1.46 -8.13
N GLU A 114 4.30 -1.94 -8.90
CA GLU A 114 2.99 -1.31 -8.99
C GLU A 114 2.11 -1.77 -7.83
N PHE A 115 1.77 -0.84 -6.94
CA PHE A 115 0.83 -1.05 -5.85
C PHE A 115 -0.57 -0.64 -6.30
N VAL A 116 -1.54 -1.53 -6.14
CA VAL A 116 -2.93 -1.26 -6.53
C VAL A 116 -3.89 -1.61 -5.40
N VAL A 117 -4.88 -0.75 -5.17
CA VAL A 117 -6.04 -1.06 -4.36
C VAL A 117 -7.24 -1.17 -5.28
N ALA A 118 -7.89 -2.33 -5.27
CA ALA A 118 -9.07 -2.59 -6.10
C ALA A 118 -10.26 -3.05 -5.25
N VAL A 119 -11.46 -2.74 -5.69
CA VAL A 119 -12.71 -3.13 -5.05
C VAL A 119 -13.65 -3.74 -6.07
N ALA A 120 -14.30 -4.82 -5.69
CA ALA A 120 -15.41 -5.40 -6.44
C ALA A 120 -16.61 -5.64 -5.50
N THR A 121 -17.81 -5.46 -6.03
CA THR A 121 -19.06 -5.96 -5.45
C THR A 121 -19.53 -7.20 -6.21
N ALA A 122 -20.59 -7.85 -5.75
CA ALA A 122 -21.15 -9.00 -6.46
C ALA A 122 -21.70 -8.66 -7.86
N ASP A 123 -22.04 -7.39 -8.08
CA ASP A 123 -22.63 -6.92 -9.33
C ASP A 123 -21.58 -6.46 -10.36
N ASP A 124 -20.32 -6.36 -9.96
CA ASP A 124 -19.28 -5.83 -10.83
C ASP A 124 -18.74 -6.91 -11.77
N ALA A 125 -18.66 -6.60 -13.05
CA ALA A 125 -18.05 -7.48 -14.05
C ALA A 125 -16.52 -7.62 -13.88
N ALA A 126 -15.88 -6.60 -13.29
CA ALA A 126 -14.45 -6.58 -12.96
C ALA A 126 -14.18 -5.64 -11.77
N PRO A 127 -13.13 -5.88 -10.98
CA PRO A 127 -12.76 -4.99 -9.88
C PRO A 127 -12.40 -3.58 -10.37
N ALA A 128 -12.93 -2.56 -9.69
CA ALA A 128 -12.56 -1.17 -9.90
C ALA A 128 -11.20 -0.89 -9.22
N ARG A 129 -10.21 -0.44 -9.97
CA ARG A 129 -8.93 0.02 -9.43
C ARG A 129 -9.13 1.45 -8.89
N LEU A 130 -9.14 1.61 -7.57
CA LEU A 130 -9.36 2.90 -6.90
C LEU A 130 -8.06 3.64 -6.63
N PHE A 131 -6.94 2.92 -6.59
CA PHE A 131 -5.60 3.48 -6.41
C PHE A 131 -4.62 2.66 -7.22
N SER A 132 -3.66 3.32 -7.85
CA SER A 132 -2.50 2.70 -8.48
C SER A 132 -1.30 3.63 -8.34
N ARG A 133 -0.17 3.09 -7.90
CA ARG A 133 1.10 3.78 -7.83
C ARG A 133 2.25 2.83 -8.11
N PHE A 134 3.08 3.18 -9.09
CA PHE A 134 4.38 2.57 -9.27
C PHE A 134 5.39 3.24 -8.33
N SER A 135 6.14 2.47 -7.56
CA SER A 135 7.13 2.97 -6.62
C SER A 135 8.30 2.01 -6.44
N ASP A 136 9.51 2.56 -6.37
CA ASP A 136 10.74 1.89 -5.95
C ASP A 136 11.21 2.33 -4.55
N SER A 137 10.34 3.03 -3.81
CA SER A 137 10.66 3.63 -2.52
C SER A 137 11.02 2.60 -1.46
N LYS A 138 12.15 2.83 -0.77
CA LYS A 138 12.62 2.06 0.39
C LYS A 138 12.16 2.68 1.72
N VAL A 139 11.38 3.75 1.66
CA VAL A 139 10.74 4.39 2.82
C VAL A 139 9.24 4.23 2.70
N TRP A 140 8.53 4.29 3.84
CA TRP A 140 7.08 4.18 3.86
C TRP A 140 6.42 5.36 3.15
N GLU A 141 5.52 5.06 2.21
CA GLU A 141 4.72 6.03 1.48
C GLU A 141 3.23 5.81 1.80
N PRO A 142 2.49 6.85 2.22
CA PRO A 142 1.10 6.70 2.62
C PRO A 142 0.18 6.41 1.42
N VAL A 143 -0.85 5.61 1.70
CA VAL A 143 -1.97 5.32 0.80
C VAL A 143 -3.26 5.57 1.56
N ALA A 144 -4.20 6.27 0.93
CA ALA A 144 -5.56 6.45 1.42
C ALA A 144 -6.55 6.34 0.26
N VAL A 145 -7.60 5.55 0.45
CA VAL A 145 -8.65 5.32 -0.56
C VAL A 145 -10.02 5.46 0.10
N ASP A 146 -10.84 6.35 -0.43
CA ASP A 146 -12.22 6.51 0.02
C ASP A 146 -13.08 5.32 -0.44
N LEU A 147 -13.69 4.63 0.51
CA LEU A 147 -14.61 3.52 0.28
C LEU A 147 -16.07 3.91 0.55
N SER A 148 -16.37 5.18 0.84
CA SER A 148 -17.71 5.62 1.27
C SER A 148 -18.79 5.37 0.22
N ALA A 149 -18.44 5.32 -1.07
CA ALA A 149 -19.37 4.95 -2.16
C ALA A 149 -19.88 3.50 -2.06
N TYR A 150 -19.24 2.67 -1.25
CA TYR A 150 -19.59 1.28 -1.01
C TYR A 150 -20.29 1.06 0.34
N ALA A 151 -20.70 2.14 1.03
CA ALA A 151 -21.43 2.03 2.29
C ALA A 151 -22.69 1.16 2.13
N GLY A 152 -22.92 0.24 3.07
CA GLY A 152 -24.01 -0.74 3.03
C GLY A 152 -23.80 -1.92 2.08
N LYS A 153 -22.68 -1.98 1.35
CA LYS A 153 -22.40 -3.05 0.39
C LYS A 153 -21.43 -4.08 0.96
N GLU A 154 -21.55 -5.29 0.48
CA GLU A 154 -20.50 -6.30 0.56
C GLU A 154 -19.49 -6.06 -0.57
N ILE A 155 -18.21 -6.00 -0.22
CA ILE A 155 -17.12 -5.76 -1.14
C ILE A 155 -16.02 -6.81 -1.01
N VAL A 156 -15.28 -7.03 -2.09
CA VAL A 156 -13.95 -7.65 -2.06
C VAL A 156 -12.93 -6.54 -2.23
N LEU A 157 -12.23 -6.23 -1.16
CA LEU A 157 -11.10 -5.29 -1.16
C LEU A 157 -9.83 -6.06 -1.44
N SER A 158 -9.11 -5.69 -2.49
CA SER A 158 -7.90 -6.36 -2.95
C SER A 158 -6.70 -5.43 -2.94
N LEU A 159 -5.60 -5.90 -2.36
CA LEU A 159 -4.29 -5.26 -2.36
C LEU A 159 -3.40 -6.03 -3.34
N LEU A 160 -2.93 -5.37 -4.39
CA LEU A 160 -2.14 -6.00 -5.43
C LEU A 160 -0.73 -5.44 -5.44
N ALA A 161 0.22 -6.31 -5.77
CA ALA A 161 1.60 -5.94 -6.10
C ALA A 161 1.95 -6.54 -7.47
N GLY A 162 2.33 -5.70 -8.41
CA GLY A 162 2.62 -6.08 -9.80
C GLY A 162 3.98 -5.60 -10.29
N PRO A 163 4.39 -6.05 -11.49
CA PRO A 163 5.73 -5.81 -12.02
C PRO A 163 5.98 -4.38 -12.53
N GLY A 164 4.98 -3.51 -12.48
CA GLY A 164 5.09 -2.18 -13.05
C GLY A 164 5.28 -2.14 -14.58
N PRO A 165 5.66 -0.98 -15.13
CA PRO A 165 5.73 -0.77 -16.59
C PRO A 165 6.76 -1.64 -17.31
N ALA A 166 7.88 -1.96 -16.66
CA ALA A 166 8.93 -2.80 -17.24
C ALA A 166 8.58 -4.29 -17.31
N ARG A 167 7.47 -4.69 -16.68
CA ARG A 167 7.04 -6.10 -16.56
C ARG A 167 8.14 -7.02 -16.03
N ASN A 168 8.95 -6.49 -15.13
CA ASN A 168 10.01 -7.18 -14.44
C ASN A 168 9.59 -7.41 -12.99
N THR A 169 9.81 -8.59 -12.45
CA THR A 169 9.50 -8.95 -11.06
C THR A 169 10.73 -9.36 -10.26
N THR A 170 11.91 -9.00 -10.76
CA THR A 170 13.18 -9.33 -10.11
C THR A 170 13.32 -8.56 -8.80
N CYS A 171 13.39 -9.28 -7.68
CA CYS A 171 13.53 -8.73 -6.34
C CYS A 171 12.40 -7.76 -5.89
N ASP A 172 11.22 -7.89 -6.46
CA ASP A 172 10.04 -7.04 -6.22
C ASP A 172 9.31 -7.40 -4.92
N SER A 173 10.05 -7.46 -3.82
CA SER A 173 9.44 -7.68 -2.50
C SER A 173 8.75 -6.41 -2.03
N ALA A 174 7.44 -6.41 -2.08
CA ALA A 174 6.56 -5.31 -1.71
C ALA A 174 6.04 -5.46 -0.28
N PHE A 175 5.75 -4.34 0.37
CA PHE A 175 5.13 -4.31 1.69
C PHE A 175 3.89 -3.41 1.70
N TRP A 176 2.80 -3.95 2.25
CA TRP A 176 1.64 -3.20 2.68
C TRP A 176 1.70 -3.05 4.20
N GLY A 177 2.22 -1.90 4.68
CA GLY A 177 2.36 -1.56 6.10
C GLY A 177 1.03 -1.13 6.70
N VAL A 178 0.65 -1.74 7.82
CA VAL A 178 -0.56 -1.45 8.61
C VAL A 178 -1.81 -1.25 7.73
N PRO A 179 -2.11 -2.18 6.79
CA PRO A 179 -3.31 -2.04 5.97
C PRO A 179 -4.55 -2.07 6.86
N THR A 180 -5.39 -1.02 6.77
CA THR A 180 -6.46 -0.74 7.72
C THR A 180 -7.69 -0.20 7.00
N VAL A 181 -8.88 -0.60 7.44
CA VAL A 181 -10.14 0.07 7.09
C VAL A 181 -10.65 0.82 8.32
N VAL A 182 -10.89 2.12 8.16
CA VAL A 182 -11.45 2.99 9.21
C VAL A 182 -12.90 3.28 8.81
N VAL A 183 -13.84 2.98 9.71
CA VAL A 183 -15.28 3.14 9.51
C VAL A 183 -15.84 4.16 10.48
N GLY A 184 -16.69 5.07 9.98
CA GLY A 184 -17.40 6.05 10.79
C GLY A 184 -16.54 7.25 11.23
N VAL A 185 -15.33 7.35 10.73
CA VAL A 185 -14.50 8.55 10.87
C VAL A 185 -14.51 9.25 9.52
N GLN A 186 -15.24 10.35 9.41
CA GLN A 186 -15.05 11.21 8.25
C GLN A 186 -13.61 11.73 8.27
N PRO A 187 -12.87 11.62 7.18
CA PRO A 187 -11.68 12.42 7.01
C PRO A 187 -12.14 13.88 7.14
N GLN A 188 -11.93 14.49 8.29
CA GLN A 188 -12.15 15.92 8.37
C GLN A 188 -11.07 16.56 7.49
N PRO A 189 -11.45 17.31 6.46
CA PRO A 189 -10.47 18.15 5.79
C PRO A 189 -9.80 18.96 6.87
N LEU A 190 -8.48 18.84 6.98
CA LEU A 190 -7.74 19.68 7.92
C LEU A 190 -8.09 21.12 7.59
N SER A 191 -8.47 21.89 8.60
CA SER A 191 -8.61 23.33 8.43
C SER A 191 -7.29 23.88 7.89
N GLU A 192 -7.34 25.01 7.20
CA GLU A 192 -6.13 25.65 6.66
C GLU A 192 -5.09 25.91 7.77
N GLU A 193 -5.57 26.16 8.99
CA GLU A 193 -4.76 26.33 10.17
C GLU A 193 -4.09 25.02 10.64
N ALA A 194 -4.83 23.91 10.67
CA ALA A 194 -4.29 22.59 11.00
C ALA A 194 -3.31 22.08 9.91
N TRP A 195 -3.50 22.48 8.64
CA TRP A 195 -2.53 22.24 7.57
C TRP A 195 -1.23 23.00 7.82
N ARG A 196 -1.30 24.29 8.15
CA ARG A 196 -0.12 25.10 8.47
C ARG A 196 0.65 24.55 9.66
N GLU A 197 -0.03 24.20 10.73
CA GLU A 197 0.62 23.60 11.91
C GLU A 197 1.36 22.31 11.56
N ARG A 198 0.77 21.43 10.74
CA ARG A 198 1.44 20.20 10.28
C ARG A 198 2.61 20.49 9.35
N GLU A 199 2.47 21.45 8.47
CA GLU A 199 3.55 21.90 7.58
C GLU A 199 4.73 22.45 8.40
N GLU A 200 4.46 23.30 9.37
CA GLU A 200 5.48 23.84 10.29
C GLU A 200 6.17 22.74 11.11
N GLN A 201 5.40 21.77 11.63
CA GLN A 201 5.95 20.61 12.33
C GLN A 201 6.82 19.74 11.41
N ALA A 202 6.39 19.50 10.18
CA ALA A 202 7.16 18.72 9.20
C ALA A 202 8.46 19.45 8.83
N ILE A 203 8.42 20.77 8.63
CA ILE A 203 9.60 21.60 8.39
C ILE A 203 10.55 21.58 9.58
N ALA A 204 10.02 21.68 10.80
CA ALA A 204 10.82 21.63 12.02
C ALA A 204 11.52 20.27 12.18
N LEU A 205 10.82 19.17 11.94
CA LEU A 205 11.38 17.81 11.95
C LEU A 205 12.46 17.62 10.88
N ALA A 206 12.21 18.11 9.66
CA ALA A 206 13.18 18.07 8.57
C ALA A 206 14.45 18.89 8.90
N ARG A 207 14.30 20.07 9.51
CA ARG A 207 15.43 20.88 9.98
C ARG A 207 16.22 20.18 11.07
N GLN A 208 15.56 19.53 12.03
CA GLN A 208 16.23 18.74 13.07
C GLN A 208 16.99 17.55 12.50
N ALA A 209 16.41 16.84 11.53
CA ALA A 209 17.07 15.74 10.84
C ALA A 209 18.28 16.20 9.98
N ALA A 210 18.24 17.42 9.45
CA ALA A 210 19.31 18.00 8.63
C ALA A 210 20.50 18.50 9.46
N VAL A 211 20.30 18.88 10.73
CA VAL A 211 21.37 19.42 11.62
C VAL A 211 22.49 18.40 11.87
N GLY A 212 22.27 17.11 11.70
CA GLY A 212 23.29 16.06 11.83
C GLY A 212 24.06 15.71 10.54
N LYS A 213 23.67 16.24 9.38
CA LYS A 213 24.31 15.95 8.08
C LYS A 213 24.95 17.22 7.54
N ARG A 214 26.27 17.18 7.28
CA ARG A 214 26.97 18.25 6.56
C ARG A 214 26.46 18.29 5.12
N GLY A 215 25.68 19.31 4.80
CA GLY A 215 25.05 19.55 3.52
C GLY A 215 23.61 20.00 3.73
N ALA A 216 23.40 21.30 3.88
CA ALA A 216 22.06 21.87 3.94
C ALA A 216 21.45 21.85 2.53
N GLY A 217 20.67 20.85 2.19
CA GLY A 217 19.78 20.88 1.05
C GLY A 217 18.53 21.72 1.37
N ALA A 218 18.05 22.48 0.42
CA ALA A 218 16.74 23.11 0.52
C ALA A 218 15.66 22.04 0.33
N PHE A 219 14.62 22.04 1.19
CA PHE A 219 13.47 21.15 1.08
C PHE A 219 12.27 21.94 0.57
N THR A 220 11.60 21.38 -0.42
CA THR A 220 10.33 21.93 -0.90
C THR A 220 9.20 20.98 -0.49
N LEU A 221 8.22 21.48 0.26
CA LEU A 221 6.98 20.79 0.51
C LEU A 221 6.05 21.02 -0.69
N ARG A 222 5.63 19.94 -1.35
CA ARG A 222 4.56 19.98 -2.34
C ARG A 222 3.36 19.20 -1.80
N GLY A 223 2.23 19.87 -1.67
CA GLY A 223 0.93 19.27 -1.40
C GLY A 223 -0.10 19.94 -2.29
N GLU A 224 -0.98 19.17 -2.91
CA GLU A 224 -2.20 19.70 -3.52
C GLU A 224 -3.33 19.60 -2.48
N ALA A 225 -4.18 20.61 -2.41
CA ALA A 225 -5.33 20.62 -1.52
C ALA A 225 -6.23 19.42 -1.84
N GLY A 226 -6.38 18.50 -0.88
CA GLY A 226 -7.17 17.27 -1.02
C GLY A 226 -6.36 15.97 -1.09
N GLN A 227 -5.02 16.01 -1.13
CA GLN A 227 -4.18 14.82 -1.00
C GLN A 227 -3.66 14.66 0.43
N TYR A 228 -3.94 13.50 1.03
CA TYR A 228 -3.44 13.14 2.36
C TYR A 228 -2.00 12.64 2.25
N GLY A 229 -1.04 13.51 2.49
CA GLY A 229 0.36 13.18 2.56
C GLY A 229 1.25 14.37 2.17
N ALA A 230 2.08 14.83 3.09
CA ALA A 230 3.20 15.71 2.78
C ALA A 230 4.40 14.83 2.42
N ALA A 231 4.89 14.90 1.20
CA ALA A 231 6.17 14.33 0.82
C ALA A 231 7.25 15.41 0.96
N ILE A 232 8.31 15.14 1.72
CA ILE A 232 9.50 15.98 1.75
C ILE A 232 10.41 15.51 0.61
N ILE A 233 10.54 16.31 -0.43
CA ILE A 233 11.44 16.02 -1.55
C ILE A 233 12.70 16.87 -1.35
N PRO A 234 13.91 16.29 -1.42
CA PRO A 234 15.15 17.07 -1.47
C PRO A 234 15.09 18.00 -2.69
N GLY A 235 15.28 19.29 -2.49
CA GLY A 235 15.36 20.23 -3.59
C GLY A 235 16.65 20.02 -4.38
N ASP A 236 16.56 20.01 -5.71
CA ASP A 236 17.73 20.14 -6.56
C ASP A 236 18.42 21.48 -6.25
N GLU A 237 19.71 21.43 -5.94
CA GLU A 237 20.51 22.64 -5.88
C GLU A 237 20.50 23.27 -7.28
N GLY A 238 19.68 24.31 -7.43
CA GLY A 238 19.74 25.12 -8.63
C GLY A 238 21.13 25.68 -8.76
N MET A 239 21.82 25.32 -9.83
CA MET A 239 23.04 25.97 -10.25
C MET A 239 22.78 27.49 -10.38
N VAL A 240 23.56 28.27 -9.69
CA VAL A 240 23.85 29.65 -9.99
C VAL A 240 25.06 29.69 -10.90
#